data_5161ac1837196701a79b964242bb8820
#
_entry.id   5161ac1837196701a79b964242bb8820
#
_cell.length_a   1.000
_cell.length_b   1.000
_cell.length_c   1.000
_cell.angle_alpha   90.00
_cell.angle_beta   90.00
_cell.angle_gamma   90.00
#
_symmetry.space_group_name_H-M   'P 1'
#
loop_
_entity.id
_entity.type
_entity.pdbx_description
1 polymer ?
#
loop_
_entity_poly.entity_id
_entity_poly.type
_entity_poly.pdbx_seq_one_letter_code
_entity_poly.pdbx_strand_id
1 'polypeptide(L)'
;MSRIGKLPISIPAGVTVAVSDENVITVKGPKGELSQKVDPSIAIAVEDGTLTVKYADCETYAEATKQQHAYHGLYRALINNMVIGVSAGFRKELELVGVGYRVNDKPNNAIELLLGFTHPIYMQFPAE
;
A
#
# COMPACT_ATOMS: atom_id res chain seq x y z
N MET A 1 18.78 7.98 -6.04
CA MET A 1 17.54 7.20 -6.12
C MET A 1 17.39 6.27 -4.94
N SER A 2 16.22 6.17 -4.40
CA SER A 2 15.90 5.20 -3.37
C SER A 2 16.05 3.77 -3.91
N ARG A 3 16.61 2.86 -3.13
CA ARG A 3 16.67 1.44 -3.51
C ARG A 3 15.28 0.86 -3.72
N ILE A 4 14.33 1.23 -2.87
CA ILE A 4 12.94 0.78 -2.97
C ILE A 4 12.27 1.36 -4.21
N GLY A 5 12.45 2.64 -4.48
CA GLY A 5 11.84 3.30 -5.63
C GLY A 5 12.30 2.77 -6.99
N LYS A 6 13.53 2.30 -7.08
CA LYS A 6 14.09 1.74 -8.33
C LYS A 6 13.53 0.37 -8.69
N LEU A 7 13.05 -0.38 -7.71
CA LEU A 7 12.61 -1.76 -7.94
C LEU A 7 11.34 -1.77 -8.77
N PRO A 8 11.31 -2.50 -9.89
CA PRO A 8 10.09 -2.66 -10.65
C PRO A 8 9.07 -3.46 -9.86
N ILE A 9 7.80 -3.21 -10.13
CA ILE A 9 6.68 -3.94 -9.52
C ILE A 9 6.15 -4.92 -10.55
N SER A 10 6.20 -6.20 -10.22
CA SER A 10 5.62 -7.23 -11.06
C SER A 10 4.09 -7.22 -10.93
N ILE A 11 3.39 -7.16 -12.05
CA ILE A 11 1.93 -7.20 -12.08
C ILE A 11 1.50 -8.65 -12.32
N PRO A 12 0.85 -9.30 -11.34
CA PRO A 12 0.40 -10.69 -11.52
C PRO A 12 -0.69 -10.82 -12.58
N ALA A 13 -0.86 -12.02 -13.12
CA ALA A 13 -1.96 -12.30 -14.01
C ALA A 13 -3.30 -12.06 -13.31
N GLY A 14 -4.22 -11.40 -13.98
CA GLY A 14 -5.53 -11.05 -13.42
C GLY A 14 -5.57 -9.69 -12.71
N VAL A 15 -4.44 -9.02 -12.58
CA VAL A 15 -4.37 -7.66 -12.04
C VAL A 15 -4.22 -6.67 -13.20
N THR A 16 -5.05 -5.64 -13.20
CA THR A 16 -5.02 -4.57 -14.19
C THR A 16 -4.66 -3.26 -13.51
N VAL A 17 -3.74 -2.53 -14.11
CA VAL A 17 -3.31 -1.22 -13.62
C VAL A 17 -3.61 -0.18 -14.68
N ALA A 18 -4.26 0.91 -14.28
CA ALA A 18 -4.56 2.04 -15.14
C ALA A 18 -4.10 3.33 -14.45
N VAL A 19 -3.56 4.25 -15.23
CA VAL A 19 -3.15 5.57 -14.75
C VAL A 19 -3.95 6.60 -15.53
N SER A 20 -4.64 7.49 -14.81
CA SER A 20 -5.42 8.56 -15.43
C SER A 20 -4.56 9.78 -15.73
N ASP A 21 -5.09 10.71 -16.54
CA ASP A 21 -4.43 11.98 -16.86
C ASP A 21 -4.24 12.87 -15.63
N GLU A 22 -5.03 12.66 -14.59
CA GLU A 22 -4.92 13.37 -13.31
C GLU A 22 -3.92 12.71 -12.35
N ASN A 23 -3.13 11.77 -12.84
CA ASN A 23 -2.15 11.02 -12.06
C ASN A 23 -2.78 10.17 -10.94
N VAL A 24 -3.97 9.66 -11.17
CA VAL A 24 -4.61 8.69 -10.27
C VAL A 24 -4.35 7.29 -10.80
N ILE A 25 -3.70 6.46 -10.00
CA ILE A 25 -3.47 5.07 -10.33
C ILE A 25 -4.63 4.22 -9.79
N THR A 26 -5.18 3.36 -10.64
CA THR A 26 -6.21 2.40 -10.26
C THR A 26 -5.69 1.00 -10.48
N VAL A 27 -5.75 0.18 -9.44
CA VAL A 27 -5.30 -1.21 -9.47
C VAL A 27 -6.51 -2.09 -9.23
N LYS A 28 -6.83 -2.93 -10.20
CA LYS A 28 -7.97 -3.84 -10.14
C LYS A 28 -7.51 -5.28 -10.20
N GLY A 29 -7.99 -6.09 -9.29
CA GLY A 29 -7.65 -7.51 -9.22
C GLY A 29 -8.81 -8.37 -8.74
N PRO A 30 -8.60 -9.68 -8.62
CA PRO A 30 -9.65 -10.62 -8.24
C PRO A 30 -10.24 -10.38 -6.84
N LYS A 31 -9.53 -9.71 -5.96
CA LYS A 31 -10.01 -9.42 -4.60
C LYS A 31 -10.62 -8.03 -4.44
N GLY A 32 -10.50 -7.17 -5.43
CA GLY A 32 -11.08 -5.84 -5.37
C GLY A 32 -10.36 -4.84 -6.24
N GLU A 33 -10.70 -3.58 -6.05
CA GLU A 33 -10.15 -2.45 -6.79
C GLU A 33 -9.74 -1.37 -5.79
N LEU A 34 -8.54 -0.84 -5.97
CA LEU A 34 -8.01 0.26 -5.16
C LEU A 34 -7.52 1.37 -6.07
N SER A 35 -7.66 2.60 -5.62
CA SER A 35 -7.16 3.75 -6.35
C SER A 35 -6.38 4.67 -5.41
N GLN A 36 -5.38 5.36 -5.95
CA GLN A 36 -4.54 6.28 -5.22
C GLN A 36 -4.13 7.44 -6.11
N LYS A 37 -4.29 8.64 -5.62
CA LYS A 37 -3.78 9.81 -6.31
C LYS A 37 -2.29 9.93 -6.05
N VAL A 38 -1.52 10.07 -7.11
CA VAL A 38 -0.06 10.21 -7.06
C VAL A 38 0.29 11.67 -7.29
N ASP A 39 1.28 12.18 -6.57
CA ASP A 39 1.76 13.54 -6.76
C ASP A 39 2.21 13.76 -8.20
N PRO A 40 1.92 14.93 -8.82
CA PRO A 40 2.31 15.20 -10.21
C PRO A 40 3.82 15.15 -10.46
N SER A 41 4.64 15.27 -9.43
CA SER A 41 6.10 15.17 -9.56
C SER A 41 6.60 13.74 -9.81
N ILE A 42 5.72 12.75 -9.68
CA ILE A 42 6.03 11.33 -9.87
C ILE A 42 5.26 10.81 -11.08
N ALA A 43 5.94 10.11 -11.96
CA ALA A 43 5.35 9.44 -13.12
C ALA A 43 5.37 7.93 -12.94
N ILE A 44 4.34 7.27 -13.44
CA ILE A 44 4.21 5.82 -13.37
C ILE A 44 4.19 5.27 -14.78
N ALA A 45 5.06 4.30 -15.06
CA ALA A 45 5.11 3.62 -16.34
C ALA A 45 4.72 2.16 -16.16
N VAL A 46 3.83 1.68 -17.03
CA VAL A 46 3.38 0.28 -17.04
C VAL A 46 3.76 -0.32 -18.39
N GLU A 47 4.61 -1.33 -18.38
CA GLU A 47 5.08 -2.02 -19.58
C GLU A 47 5.17 -3.53 -19.34
N ASP A 48 4.61 -4.32 -20.25
CA ASP A 48 4.76 -5.78 -20.29
C ASP A 48 4.57 -6.49 -18.93
N GLY A 49 3.55 -6.08 -18.19
CA GLY A 49 3.28 -6.68 -16.88
C GLY A 49 4.20 -6.20 -15.77
N THR A 50 4.95 -5.14 -16.00
CA THR A 50 5.84 -4.53 -15.02
C THR A 50 5.52 -3.05 -14.88
N LEU A 51 5.48 -2.58 -13.64
CA LEU A 51 5.24 -1.18 -13.31
C LEU A 51 6.50 -0.57 -12.71
N THR A 52 6.88 0.61 -13.18
CA THR A 52 8.00 1.36 -12.63
C THR A 52 7.57 2.76 -12.22
N VAL A 53 8.15 3.26 -11.15
CA VAL A 53 7.91 4.61 -10.63
C VAL A 53 9.10 5.48 -10.98
N LYS A 54 8.86 6.61 -11.64
CA LYS A 54 9.89 7.53 -12.11
C LYS A 54 9.59 8.96 -11.66
N TYR A 55 10.59 9.83 -11.76
CA TYR A 55 10.38 11.26 -11.61
C TYR A 55 9.71 11.82 -12.87
N ALA A 56 8.75 12.71 -12.70
CA ALA A 56 8.02 13.29 -13.83
C ALA A 56 8.83 14.34 -14.59
N ASP A 57 9.58 15.16 -13.85
CA ASP A 57 10.21 16.36 -14.39
C ASP A 57 11.72 16.24 -14.59
N CYS A 58 12.33 15.11 -14.21
CA CYS A 58 13.76 14.91 -14.31
C CYS A 58 14.11 13.44 -14.52
N GLU A 59 15.25 13.20 -15.17
CA GLU A 59 15.70 11.85 -15.47
C GLU A 59 16.71 11.32 -14.46
N THR A 60 17.39 12.22 -13.76
CA THR A 60 18.47 11.86 -12.86
C THR A 60 18.15 12.15 -11.41
N TYR A 61 18.74 11.35 -10.54
CA TYR A 61 18.63 11.53 -9.10
C TYR A 61 19.07 12.92 -8.62
N ALA A 62 20.12 13.45 -9.24
CA ALA A 62 20.67 14.73 -8.83
C ALA A 62 19.76 15.93 -9.13
N GLU A 63 18.87 15.79 -10.12
CA GLU A 63 17.92 16.83 -10.52
C GLU A 63 16.65 16.83 -9.70
N ALA A 64 16.36 15.71 -9.05
CA ALA A 64 15.13 15.55 -8.27
C ALA A 64 15.22 16.31 -6.93
N THR A 65 14.08 16.84 -6.50
CA THR A 65 13.99 17.51 -5.20
C THR A 65 13.97 16.48 -4.07
N LYS A 66 14.26 16.93 -2.86
CA LYS A 66 14.19 16.09 -1.68
C LYS A 66 12.81 15.45 -1.50
N GLN A 67 11.76 16.18 -1.82
CA GLN A 67 10.39 15.68 -1.76
C GLN A 67 10.13 14.60 -2.81
N GLN A 68 10.65 14.75 -4.03
CA GLN A 68 10.55 13.73 -5.06
C GLN A 68 11.26 12.45 -4.67
N HIS A 69 12.41 12.54 -4.00
CA HIS A 69 13.11 11.37 -3.49
C HIS A 69 12.25 10.61 -2.46
N ALA A 70 11.61 11.34 -1.55
CA ALA A 70 10.72 10.74 -0.56
C ALA A 70 9.50 10.10 -1.22
N TYR A 71 8.87 10.77 -2.17
CA TYR A 71 7.70 10.26 -2.88
C TYR A 71 8.01 9.06 -3.76
N HIS A 72 9.19 9.02 -4.35
CA HIS A 72 9.60 7.89 -5.19
C HIS A 72 9.50 6.56 -4.45
N GLY A 73 10.08 6.48 -3.27
CA GLY A 73 9.99 5.30 -2.43
C GLY A 73 8.58 5.08 -1.86
N LEU A 74 7.93 6.14 -1.42
CA LEU A 74 6.58 6.07 -0.83
C LEU A 74 5.56 5.50 -1.83
N TYR A 75 5.47 6.07 -3.02
CA TYR A 75 4.48 5.61 -4.00
C TYR A 75 4.80 4.23 -4.55
N ARG A 76 6.07 3.90 -4.71
CA ARG A 76 6.44 2.53 -5.08
C ARG A 76 5.93 1.53 -4.06
N ALA A 77 6.12 1.81 -2.77
CA ALA A 77 5.65 0.93 -1.70
C ALA A 77 4.12 0.84 -1.65
N LEU A 78 3.42 1.98 -1.78
CA LEU A 78 1.96 2.02 -1.79
C LEU A 78 1.37 1.24 -2.96
N ILE A 79 1.93 1.44 -4.15
CA ILE A 79 1.45 0.75 -5.36
C ILE A 79 1.70 -0.75 -5.27
N ASN A 80 2.87 -1.15 -4.77
CA ASN A 80 3.19 -2.55 -4.55
C ASN A 80 2.21 -3.19 -3.56
N ASN A 81 1.87 -2.49 -2.49
CA ASN A 81 0.87 -2.96 -1.53
C ASN A 81 -0.52 -3.09 -2.15
N MET A 82 -0.91 -2.16 -3.01
CA MET A 82 -2.17 -2.23 -3.75
C MET A 82 -2.23 -3.45 -4.66
N VAL A 83 -1.16 -3.71 -5.40
CA VAL A 83 -1.05 -4.87 -6.29
C VAL A 83 -1.16 -6.17 -5.50
N ILE A 84 -0.45 -6.29 -4.40
CA ILE A 84 -0.51 -7.47 -3.54
C ILE A 84 -1.91 -7.62 -2.92
N GLY A 85 -2.49 -6.52 -2.44
CA GLY A 85 -3.78 -6.53 -1.78
C GLY A 85 -4.92 -6.98 -2.67
N VAL A 86 -4.95 -6.56 -3.94
CA VAL A 86 -6.01 -6.95 -4.88
C VAL A 86 -5.79 -8.33 -5.48
N SER A 87 -4.59 -8.89 -5.42
CA SER A 87 -4.26 -10.22 -5.95
C SER A 87 -4.31 -11.30 -4.88
N ALA A 88 -3.32 -11.33 -3.99
CA ALA A 88 -3.21 -12.34 -2.93
C ALA A 88 -3.96 -11.94 -1.64
N GLY A 89 -4.11 -10.65 -1.41
CA GLY A 89 -4.64 -10.11 -0.17
C GLY A 89 -3.61 -10.08 0.94
N PHE A 90 -3.94 -9.37 2.01
CA PHE A 90 -3.11 -9.33 3.21
C PHE A 90 -3.77 -10.12 4.32
N ARG A 91 -2.95 -10.88 5.02
CA ARG A 91 -3.36 -11.60 6.21
C ARG A 91 -2.30 -11.39 7.27
N LYS A 92 -2.72 -11.02 8.45
CA LYS A 92 -1.84 -10.88 9.60
C LYS A 92 -2.38 -11.69 10.75
N GLU A 93 -1.54 -12.54 11.31
CA GLU A 93 -1.88 -13.33 12.48
C GLU A 93 -1.15 -12.77 13.68
N LEU A 94 -1.88 -12.56 14.75
CA LEU A 94 -1.35 -12.02 15.99
C LEU A 94 -1.64 -12.98 17.12
N GLU A 95 -0.67 -13.21 17.98
CA GLU A 95 -0.81 -14.02 19.16
C GLU A 95 -0.65 -13.14 20.39
N LEU A 96 -1.58 -13.27 21.32
CA LEU A 96 -1.49 -12.59 22.62
C LEU A 96 -0.78 -13.50 23.62
N VAL A 97 0.30 -13.01 24.19
CA VAL A 97 1.07 -13.71 25.21
C VAL A 97 1.02 -12.92 26.51
N GLY A 98 0.46 -13.52 27.53
CA GLY A 98 0.33 -12.91 28.84
C GLY A 98 -0.80 -13.53 29.64
N VAL A 99 -0.63 -13.60 30.95
CA VAL A 99 -1.65 -14.15 31.86
C VAL A 99 -2.86 -13.23 31.89
N GLY A 100 -4.04 -13.78 31.57
CA GLY A 100 -5.29 -13.01 31.56
C GLY A 100 -5.51 -12.13 30.34
N TYR A 101 -4.60 -12.13 29.39
CA TYR A 101 -4.77 -11.39 28.14
C TYR A 101 -5.78 -12.09 27.24
N ARG A 102 -6.72 -11.35 26.71
CA ARG A 102 -7.79 -11.89 25.86
C ARG A 102 -8.11 -10.97 24.70
N VAL A 103 -8.59 -11.56 23.62
CA VAL A 103 -9.15 -10.86 22.48
C VAL A 103 -10.57 -11.34 22.24
N ASN A 104 -11.50 -10.41 22.14
CA ASN A 104 -12.88 -10.72 21.75
C ASN A 104 -13.18 -10.06 20.41
N ASP A 105 -13.84 -10.80 19.55
CA ASP A 105 -14.32 -10.26 18.28
C ASP A 105 -15.55 -9.38 18.54
N LYS A 106 -15.61 -8.25 17.87
CA LYS A 106 -16.72 -7.31 17.95
C LYS A 106 -17.23 -6.97 16.55
N PRO A 107 -18.48 -6.53 16.43
CA PRO A 107 -19.03 -6.14 15.13
C PRO A 107 -18.30 -4.92 14.54
N ASN A 108 -18.51 -4.67 13.25
CA ASN A 108 -17.96 -3.54 12.52
C ASN A 108 -16.43 -3.54 12.40
N ASN A 109 -15.82 -4.70 12.16
CA ASN A 109 -14.38 -4.85 12.02
C ASN A 109 -13.60 -4.36 13.23
N ALA A 110 -14.11 -4.56 14.40
CA ALA A 110 -13.48 -4.17 15.66
C ALA A 110 -13.06 -5.37 16.47
N ILE A 111 -12.07 -5.20 17.31
CA ILE A 111 -11.67 -6.18 18.32
C ILE A 111 -11.56 -5.50 19.67
N GLU A 112 -11.88 -6.26 20.73
CA GLU A 112 -11.70 -5.83 22.09
C GLU A 112 -10.51 -6.55 22.68
N LEU A 113 -9.56 -5.79 23.22
CA LEU A 113 -8.34 -6.32 23.84
C LEU A 113 -8.40 -6.11 25.34
N LEU A 114 -8.25 -7.21 26.10
CA LEU A 114 -8.15 -7.18 27.55
C LEU A 114 -6.67 -7.41 27.92
N LEU A 115 -5.97 -6.35 28.28
CA LEU A 115 -4.51 -6.35 28.43
C LEU A 115 -4.06 -5.97 29.86
N GLY A 116 -4.89 -6.23 30.86
CA GLY A 116 -4.54 -5.93 32.27
C GLY A 116 -4.79 -4.50 32.70
N PHE A 117 -5.34 -3.65 31.83
CA PHE A 117 -5.80 -2.33 32.21
C PHE A 117 -7.15 -2.38 32.93
N THR A 118 -7.51 -1.30 33.57
CA THR A 118 -8.83 -1.18 34.24
C THR A 118 -9.98 -1.08 33.23
N HIS A 119 -9.67 -0.81 31.96
CA HIS A 119 -10.62 -0.70 30.86
C HIS A 119 -10.18 -1.58 29.70
N PRO A 120 -11.10 -2.08 28.87
CA PRO A 120 -10.72 -2.75 27.64
C PRO A 120 -10.20 -1.74 26.61
N ILE A 121 -9.42 -2.25 25.65
CA ILE A 121 -8.93 -1.46 24.52
C ILE A 121 -9.69 -1.93 23.28
N TYR A 122 -10.26 -0.99 22.54
CA TYR A 122 -10.96 -1.28 21.29
C TYR A 122 -10.14 -0.80 20.11
N MET A 123 -9.96 -1.68 19.14
CA MET A 123 -9.31 -1.35 17.87
C MET A 123 -10.29 -1.62 16.74
N GLN A 124 -10.50 -0.63 15.90
CA GLN A 124 -11.34 -0.78 14.72
C GLN A 124 -10.47 -0.76 13.47
N PHE A 125 -10.67 -1.75 12.61
CA PHE A 125 -9.96 -1.84 11.35
C PHE A 125 -10.75 -1.16 10.23
N PRO A 126 -10.07 -0.55 9.24
CA PRO A 126 -10.77 -0.04 8.06
C PRO A 126 -11.54 -1.13 7.34
N ALA A 127 -12.58 -0.75 6.63
CA ALA A 127 -13.39 -1.68 5.85
C ALA A 127 -12.70 -2.19 4.58
N GLU A 128 -11.59 -1.55 4.18
CA GLU A 128 -10.83 -1.86 2.96
C GLU A 128 -9.56 -2.66 3.26
#